data_c4c94d123d99a9bb8aab64c25f9dba49
#
_entry.id   c4c94d123d99a9bb8aab64c25f9dba49
#
_cell.length_a   1.000
_cell.length_b   1.000
_cell.length_c   1.000
_cell.angle_alpha   90.00
_cell.angle_beta   90.00
_cell.angle_gamma   90.00
#
_symmetry.space_group_name_H-M   'P 1'
#
loop_
_entity.id
_entity.type
_entity.pdbx_description
1 polymer ?
#
loop_
_entity_poly.entity_id
_entity_poly.type
_entity_poly.pdbx_seq_one_letter_code
_entity_poly.pdbx_strand_id
1 'polypeptide(L)'
;MTARPIRRNAQTPDRNGKIFYTSTTSLSHISKSDGYEENEVGSALAARPQMIPKKTGPCCVVKPYYDTKKFETAVALFLSASDDFKDSDGYQYDLCDLIRQALSNRFFNRQLDFADAYRKKDISLVKTIAKDQLELLDDMDALLSHRKEFCFSRWINDAHALAADEQERKYFDLNARTLLTQWGDINGTTYALYDYAWREWNRLIKEYYAVRWSMFYKRAINCLENKRKFFILNGDGYVGRRRYRSYKFGRELNKFELDWLNEYKEYPQPKTSDTIGSSKRFASKWNI
;
A
#
# COMPACT_ATOMS: atom_id res chain seq x y z
N MET A 1 -9.70 35.37 14.26
CA MET A 1 -8.98 35.43 12.99
C MET A 1 -9.44 34.24 12.14
N THR A 2 -10.30 34.50 11.17
CA THR A 2 -10.91 33.46 10.32
C THR A 2 -10.02 33.24 9.11
N ALA A 3 -9.43 32.05 9.02
CA ALA A 3 -8.68 31.63 7.86
C ALA A 3 -9.62 31.51 6.65
N ARG A 4 -9.36 32.26 5.59
CA ARG A 4 -10.09 32.15 4.32
C ARG A 4 -9.68 30.86 3.61
N PRO A 5 -10.63 30.08 3.06
CA PRO A 5 -10.29 28.91 2.29
C PRO A 5 -9.63 29.32 0.98
N ILE A 6 -8.48 28.74 0.67
CA ILE A 6 -7.80 28.91 -0.62
C ILE A 6 -8.63 28.16 -1.66
N ARG A 7 -9.41 28.89 -2.46
CA ARG A 7 -10.03 28.36 -3.68
C ARG A 7 -8.94 28.21 -4.74
N ARG A 8 -8.55 26.98 -5.05
CA ARG A 8 -7.79 26.67 -6.26
C ARG A 8 -8.72 25.94 -7.24
N ASN A 9 -9.11 26.62 -8.30
CA ASN A 9 -9.84 26.03 -9.41
C ASN A 9 -8.85 25.20 -10.24
N ALA A 10 -9.23 23.95 -10.51
CA ALA A 10 -8.53 23.10 -11.45
C ALA A 10 -8.70 23.65 -12.87
N GLN A 11 -7.60 23.94 -13.52
CA GLN A 11 -7.57 24.24 -14.95
C GLN A 11 -6.72 23.19 -15.67
N THR A 12 -7.16 22.81 -16.86
CA THR A 12 -6.37 22.00 -17.80
C THR A 12 -5.02 22.64 -18.07
N PRO A 13 -3.95 21.85 -18.33
CA PRO A 13 -2.64 22.40 -18.60
C PRO A 13 -2.73 23.38 -19.79
N ASP A 14 -2.24 24.58 -19.59
CA ASP A 14 -2.06 25.53 -20.68
C ASP A 14 -0.84 25.10 -21.52
N ARG A 15 -0.67 25.74 -22.69
CA ARG A 15 0.44 25.45 -23.60
C ARG A 15 1.82 25.69 -22.99
N ASN A 16 1.90 26.13 -21.74
CA ASN A 16 3.12 26.40 -20.98
C ASN A 16 3.39 25.37 -19.88
N GLY A 17 2.71 24.22 -19.90
CA GLY A 17 3.05 23.07 -19.04
C GLY A 17 2.73 23.22 -17.55
N LYS A 18 1.83 24.15 -17.17
CA LYS A 18 1.36 24.19 -15.77
C LYS A 18 0.34 23.09 -15.53
N ILE A 19 0.80 22.02 -14.91
CA ILE A 19 -0.05 20.91 -14.48
C ILE A 19 -0.67 21.26 -13.13
N PHE A 20 -1.99 21.21 -13.07
CA PHE A 20 -2.72 21.53 -11.85
C PHE A 20 -3.23 20.28 -11.16
N TYR A 21 -3.04 20.20 -9.88
CA TYR A 21 -3.66 19.19 -9.02
C TYR A 21 -5.18 19.36 -9.05
N THR A 22 -5.85 18.49 -9.80
CA THR A 22 -7.31 18.49 -9.91
C THR A 22 -7.89 17.52 -8.92
N SER A 23 -7.83 17.69 -7.64
CA SER A 23 -8.61 16.73 -6.87
C SER A 23 -9.04 17.14 -5.48
N THR A 24 -8.54 18.23 -4.97
CA THR A 24 -8.86 18.59 -3.59
C THR A 24 -10.18 19.32 -3.40
N THR A 25 -10.90 19.66 -4.48
CA THR A 25 -12.14 20.42 -4.38
C THR A 25 -13.39 19.60 -4.10
N SER A 26 -13.34 18.27 -4.11
CA SER A 26 -14.49 17.45 -3.69
C SER A 26 -14.47 17.04 -2.21
N LEU A 27 -13.55 17.59 -1.43
CA LEU A 27 -13.48 17.34 0.03
C LEU A 27 -14.68 17.94 0.81
N SER A 28 -15.51 18.76 0.17
CA SER A 28 -16.68 19.38 0.82
C SER A 28 -17.84 18.42 1.13
N HIS A 29 -17.76 17.16 0.68
CA HIS A 29 -18.80 16.16 0.90
C HIS A 29 -18.37 15.00 1.79
N ILE A 30 -17.23 15.10 2.48
CA ILE A 30 -16.90 14.15 3.52
C ILE A 30 -17.90 14.40 4.66
N SER A 31 -18.65 13.38 4.99
CA SER A 31 -19.67 13.43 6.04
C SER A 31 -19.04 13.96 7.33
N LYS A 32 -19.72 14.92 7.98
CA LYS A 32 -19.30 15.47 9.28
C LYS A 32 -19.32 14.44 10.43
N SER A 33 -19.77 13.22 10.14
CA SER A 33 -19.82 12.11 11.10
C SER A 33 -18.51 11.33 11.18
N ASP A 34 -17.65 11.50 10.17
CA ASP A 34 -16.39 10.78 10.10
C ASP A 34 -15.33 11.66 10.75
N GLY A 35 -14.64 11.15 11.77
CA GLY A 35 -13.62 11.90 12.49
C GLY A 35 -12.51 12.40 11.55
N TYR A 36 -11.77 13.43 11.95
CA TYR A 36 -10.73 14.05 11.15
C TYR A 36 -9.62 13.08 10.70
N GLU A 37 -9.45 11.97 11.40
CA GLU A 37 -8.50 10.91 11.06
C GLU A 37 -8.92 10.08 9.83
N GLU A 38 -10.17 10.20 9.39
CA GLU A 38 -10.74 9.47 8.27
C GLU A 38 -10.53 10.17 6.93
N ASN A 39 -9.90 11.33 6.92
CA ASN A 39 -9.60 12.09 5.72
C ASN A 39 -8.37 11.57 4.94
N GLU A 40 -7.62 10.64 5.51
CA GLU A 40 -6.49 10.01 4.85
C GLU A 40 -6.89 8.63 4.33
N VAL A 41 -6.63 8.39 3.06
CA VAL A 41 -6.81 7.05 2.46
C VAL A 41 -5.63 6.20 2.87
N GLY A 42 -5.89 5.20 3.70
CA GLY A 42 -4.92 4.18 4.03
C GLY A 42 -4.67 3.22 2.87
N SER A 43 -3.64 2.41 2.97
CA SER A 43 -3.29 1.43 1.95
C SER A 43 -4.01 0.09 2.16
N ALA A 44 -4.80 -0.34 1.20
CA ALA A 44 -5.47 -1.66 1.25
C ALA A 44 -4.46 -2.81 1.18
N LEU A 45 -3.37 -2.64 0.43
CA LEU A 45 -2.34 -3.66 0.29
C LEU A 45 -1.48 -3.81 1.56
N ALA A 46 -1.28 -2.72 2.31
CA ALA A 46 -0.59 -2.73 3.58
C ALA A 46 -1.47 -3.25 4.73
N ALA A 47 -2.79 -3.27 4.56
CA ALA A 47 -3.70 -3.81 5.55
C ALA A 47 -3.45 -5.32 5.76
N ARG A 48 -3.71 -5.83 6.95
CA ARG A 48 -3.78 -7.28 7.14
C ARG A 48 -4.81 -7.88 6.21
N PRO A 49 -4.46 -8.95 5.48
CA PRO A 49 -5.33 -9.52 4.45
C PRO A 49 -6.71 -9.92 4.98
N GLN A 50 -7.73 -9.43 4.30
CA GLN A 50 -9.15 -9.70 4.57
C GLN A 50 -9.87 -9.83 3.23
N MET A 51 -11.09 -10.41 3.24
CA MET A 51 -11.93 -10.45 2.03
C MET A 51 -12.22 -9.04 1.52
N ILE A 52 -12.64 -8.14 2.39
CA ILE A 52 -12.86 -6.72 2.11
C ILE A 52 -12.12 -5.91 3.15
N PRO A 53 -10.92 -5.42 2.86
CA PRO A 53 -10.19 -4.56 3.77
C PRO A 53 -10.96 -3.23 3.94
N LYS A 54 -11.16 -2.81 5.17
CA LYS A 54 -11.85 -1.57 5.50
C LYS A 54 -10.90 -0.51 6.05
N LYS A 55 -9.93 -0.94 6.84
CA LYS A 55 -8.95 -0.04 7.48
C LYS A 55 -7.55 -0.63 7.43
N THR A 56 -6.57 0.25 7.34
CA THR A 56 -5.16 -0.06 7.61
C THR A 56 -4.83 0.54 8.96
N GLY A 57 -4.21 -0.24 9.82
CA GLY A 57 -3.99 0.18 11.19
C GLY A 57 -5.31 0.41 11.93
N PRO A 58 -5.30 1.21 12.99
CA PRO A 58 -6.48 1.43 13.84
C PRO A 58 -7.50 2.40 13.26
N CYS A 59 -7.11 3.32 12.37
CA CYS A 59 -7.93 4.48 12.01
C CYS A 59 -8.08 4.72 10.51
N CYS A 60 -7.09 4.38 9.67
CA CYS A 60 -7.07 4.83 8.27
C CYS A 60 -7.98 4.00 7.37
N VAL A 61 -9.02 4.61 6.80
CA VAL A 61 -9.94 3.99 5.86
C VAL A 61 -9.23 3.72 4.53
N VAL A 62 -9.38 2.50 3.99
CA VAL A 62 -8.70 2.12 2.74
C VAL A 62 -9.52 2.39 1.48
N LYS A 63 -10.81 2.63 1.61
CA LYS A 63 -11.67 2.96 0.47
C LYS A 63 -11.37 4.38 0.00
N PRO A 64 -10.95 4.57 -1.27
CA PRO A 64 -10.79 5.92 -1.81
C PRO A 64 -12.08 6.72 -1.72
N TYR A 65 -12.01 7.98 -1.27
CA TYR A 65 -13.13 8.92 -1.22
C TYR A 65 -13.30 9.72 -2.52
N TYR A 66 -12.47 9.46 -3.51
CA TYR A 66 -12.47 10.09 -4.82
C TYR A 66 -12.74 9.07 -5.93
N ASP A 67 -13.06 9.57 -7.12
CA ASP A 67 -13.25 8.75 -8.32
C ASP A 67 -11.88 8.26 -8.84
N THR A 68 -11.61 6.97 -8.65
CA THR A 68 -10.34 6.35 -9.04
C THR A 68 -10.11 6.34 -10.55
N LYS A 69 -11.17 6.33 -11.38
CA LYS A 69 -11.04 6.43 -12.85
C LYS A 69 -10.62 7.82 -13.30
N LYS A 70 -11.20 8.86 -12.67
CA LYS A 70 -10.77 10.23 -12.92
C LYS A 70 -9.33 10.45 -12.48
N PHE A 71 -8.92 9.83 -11.37
CA PHE A 71 -7.54 9.84 -10.92
C PHE A 71 -6.62 9.19 -11.96
N GLU A 72 -6.95 8.00 -12.48
CA GLU A 72 -6.17 7.33 -13.54
C GLU A 72 -6.08 8.20 -14.80
N THR A 73 -7.16 8.88 -15.20
CA THR A 73 -7.14 9.82 -16.34
C THR A 73 -6.17 10.98 -16.09
N ALA A 74 -6.14 11.51 -14.89
CA ALA A 74 -5.18 12.57 -14.52
C ALA A 74 -3.74 12.06 -14.53
N VAL A 75 -3.50 10.83 -14.08
CA VAL A 75 -2.17 10.20 -14.13
C VAL A 75 -1.72 9.98 -15.57
N ALA A 76 -2.60 9.50 -16.45
CA ALA A 76 -2.29 9.34 -17.88
C ALA A 76 -1.91 10.68 -18.54
N LEU A 77 -2.65 11.76 -18.20
CA LEU A 77 -2.34 13.10 -18.68
C LEU A 77 -0.99 13.61 -18.14
N PHE A 78 -0.70 13.37 -16.86
CA PHE A 78 0.60 13.70 -16.29
C PHE A 78 1.72 12.93 -16.98
N LEU A 79 1.53 11.63 -17.19
CA LEU A 79 2.50 10.76 -17.89
C LEU A 79 2.78 11.22 -19.33
N SER A 80 1.77 11.77 -20.04
CA SER A 80 1.94 12.24 -21.42
C SER A 80 2.93 13.41 -21.56
N ALA A 81 3.17 14.16 -20.49
CA ALA A 81 4.16 15.24 -20.44
C ALA A 81 5.58 14.75 -20.08
N SER A 82 5.78 13.45 -19.94
CA SER A 82 7.04 12.88 -19.40
C SER A 82 8.29 13.18 -20.24
N ASP A 83 8.15 13.36 -21.54
CA ASP A 83 9.29 13.68 -22.41
C ASP A 83 9.74 15.13 -22.25
N ASP A 84 8.81 16.06 -21.95
CA ASP A 84 9.10 17.46 -21.71
C ASP A 84 9.75 17.71 -20.34
N PHE A 85 9.45 16.86 -19.36
CA PHE A 85 9.91 17.00 -17.98
C PHE A 85 10.89 15.89 -17.52
N LYS A 86 11.47 15.16 -18.48
CA LYS A 86 12.35 14.02 -18.18
C LYS A 86 13.55 14.36 -17.27
N ASP A 87 14.05 15.60 -17.34
CA ASP A 87 15.20 16.07 -16.57
C ASP A 87 14.81 16.68 -15.21
N SER A 88 13.51 16.76 -14.92
CA SER A 88 13.00 17.27 -13.64
C SER A 88 12.90 16.14 -12.60
N ASP A 89 13.74 16.17 -11.58
CA ASP A 89 13.72 15.18 -10.51
C ASP A 89 12.38 15.18 -9.73
N GLY A 90 11.83 16.36 -9.46
CA GLY A 90 10.52 16.50 -8.81
C GLY A 90 9.38 15.91 -9.64
N TYR A 91 9.38 16.14 -10.96
CA TYR A 91 8.40 15.52 -11.86
C TYR A 91 8.49 13.98 -11.83
N GLN A 92 9.71 13.43 -11.90
CA GLN A 92 9.91 11.98 -11.85
C GLN A 92 9.44 11.38 -10.52
N TYR A 93 9.67 12.08 -9.42
CA TYR A 93 9.17 11.68 -8.09
C TYR A 93 7.64 11.63 -8.08
N ASP A 94 6.99 12.74 -8.49
CA ASP A 94 5.53 12.84 -8.52
C ASP A 94 4.90 11.81 -9.46
N LEU A 95 5.51 11.57 -10.63
CA LEU A 95 5.03 10.56 -11.58
C LEU A 95 5.06 9.16 -10.98
N CYS A 96 6.15 8.80 -10.32
CA CYS A 96 6.27 7.51 -9.64
C CYS A 96 5.20 7.35 -8.55
N ASP A 97 5.00 8.39 -7.74
CA ASP A 97 4.01 8.37 -6.66
C ASP A 97 2.56 8.30 -7.18
N LEU A 98 2.25 9.03 -8.24
CA LEU A 98 0.93 9.01 -8.88
C LEU A 98 0.60 7.62 -9.45
N ILE A 99 1.56 6.96 -10.12
CA ILE A 99 1.36 5.60 -10.64
C ILE A 99 1.25 4.60 -9.50
N ARG A 100 2.09 4.71 -8.46
CA ARG A 100 1.95 3.94 -7.23
C ARG A 100 0.53 4.04 -6.67
N GLN A 101 -0.01 5.24 -6.55
CA GLN A 101 -1.36 5.46 -6.03
C GLN A 101 -2.43 4.86 -6.95
N ALA A 102 -2.27 4.95 -8.28
CA ALA A 102 -3.21 4.33 -9.22
C ALA A 102 -3.21 2.79 -9.08
N LEU A 103 -2.03 2.19 -8.93
CA LEU A 103 -1.89 0.74 -8.68
C LEU A 103 -2.50 0.33 -7.32
N SER A 104 -2.30 1.14 -6.28
CA SER A 104 -2.92 0.91 -4.96
C SER A 104 -4.45 0.97 -5.03
N ASN A 105 -5.02 1.93 -5.76
CA ASN A 105 -6.47 1.99 -6.02
C ASN A 105 -6.98 0.74 -6.74
N ARG A 106 -6.24 0.26 -7.75
CA ARG A 106 -6.58 -0.97 -8.49
C ARG A 106 -6.53 -2.18 -7.60
N PHE A 107 -5.51 -2.28 -6.74
CA PHE A 107 -5.44 -3.36 -5.78
C PHE A 107 -6.70 -3.43 -4.91
N PHE A 108 -7.16 -2.30 -4.39
CA PHE A 108 -8.39 -2.23 -3.60
C PHE A 108 -9.61 -2.69 -4.42
N ASN A 109 -9.81 -2.12 -5.61
CA ASN A 109 -10.96 -2.47 -6.45
C ASN A 109 -10.93 -3.95 -6.84
N ARG A 110 -9.79 -4.48 -7.23
CA ARG A 110 -9.63 -5.88 -7.60
C ARG A 110 -9.84 -6.83 -6.42
N GLN A 111 -9.55 -6.38 -5.19
CA GLN A 111 -9.85 -7.14 -3.98
C GLN A 111 -11.36 -7.24 -3.72
N LEU A 112 -12.13 -6.23 -4.09
CA LEU A 112 -13.61 -6.34 -4.07
C LEU A 112 -14.11 -7.38 -5.06
N ASP A 113 -13.54 -7.41 -6.27
CA ASP A 113 -13.85 -8.45 -7.28
C ASP A 113 -13.51 -9.85 -6.76
N PHE A 114 -12.35 -10.00 -6.09
CA PHE A 114 -11.96 -11.25 -5.44
C PHE A 114 -13.03 -11.71 -4.43
N ALA A 115 -13.46 -10.81 -3.56
CA ALA A 115 -14.48 -11.11 -2.55
C ALA A 115 -15.82 -11.53 -3.18
N ASP A 116 -16.21 -10.88 -4.28
CA ASP A 116 -17.43 -11.20 -5.03
C ASP A 116 -17.34 -12.58 -5.70
N ALA A 117 -16.24 -12.85 -6.41
CA ALA A 117 -15.97 -14.15 -7.03
C ALA A 117 -15.94 -15.28 -5.98
N TYR A 118 -15.31 -15.01 -4.83
CA TYR A 118 -15.26 -15.96 -3.72
C TYR A 118 -16.67 -16.27 -3.18
N ARG A 119 -17.50 -15.25 -2.98
CA ARG A 119 -18.92 -15.42 -2.55
C ARG A 119 -19.73 -16.24 -3.55
N LYS A 120 -19.51 -16.02 -4.85
CA LYS A 120 -20.12 -16.78 -5.94
C LYS A 120 -19.55 -18.18 -6.12
N LYS A 121 -18.48 -18.51 -5.40
CA LYS A 121 -17.74 -19.77 -5.51
C LYS A 121 -17.14 -20.02 -6.90
N ASP A 122 -16.83 -18.97 -7.61
CA ASP A 122 -16.14 -19.06 -8.91
C ASP A 122 -14.64 -19.28 -8.70
N ILE A 123 -14.24 -20.55 -8.60
CA ILE A 123 -12.86 -20.96 -8.30
C ILE A 123 -11.90 -20.45 -9.38
N SER A 124 -12.30 -20.49 -10.64
CA SER A 124 -11.45 -20.06 -11.76
C SER A 124 -11.15 -18.57 -11.66
N LEU A 125 -12.19 -17.76 -11.49
CA LEU A 125 -12.04 -16.31 -11.36
C LEU A 125 -11.25 -15.91 -10.10
N VAL A 126 -11.51 -16.60 -8.97
CA VAL A 126 -10.76 -16.39 -7.72
C VAL A 126 -9.25 -16.62 -7.91
N LYS A 127 -8.88 -17.72 -8.62
CA LYS A 127 -7.47 -18.00 -8.92
C LYS A 127 -6.84 -16.96 -9.83
N THR A 128 -7.57 -16.55 -10.86
CA THR A 128 -7.12 -15.51 -11.80
C THR A 128 -6.87 -14.19 -11.06
N ILE A 129 -7.85 -13.73 -10.26
CA ILE A 129 -7.70 -12.47 -9.52
C ILE A 129 -6.55 -12.55 -8.52
N ALA A 130 -6.39 -13.67 -7.80
CA ALA A 130 -5.30 -13.84 -6.86
C ALA A 130 -3.92 -13.74 -7.53
N LYS A 131 -3.78 -14.31 -8.72
CA LYS A 131 -2.56 -14.20 -9.53
C LYS A 131 -2.30 -12.76 -9.96
N ASP A 132 -3.31 -12.10 -10.54
CA ASP A 132 -3.23 -10.71 -10.99
C ASP A 132 -2.84 -9.77 -9.84
N GLN A 133 -3.41 -9.97 -8.65
CA GLN A 133 -3.08 -9.18 -7.47
C GLN A 133 -1.63 -9.33 -7.01
N LEU A 134 -1.09 -10.54 -7.02
CA LEU A 134 0.31 -10.77 -6.66
C LEU A 134 1.25 -10.19 -7.71
N GLU A 135 0.89 -10.28 -8.99
CA GLU A 135 1.64 -9.66 -10.08
C GLU A 135 1.63 -8.12 -9.97
N LEU A 136 0.50 -7.53 -9.61
CA LEU A 136 0.40 -6.09 -9.37
C LEU A 136 1.34 -5.65 -8.24
N LEU A 137 1.40 -6.40 -7.14
CA LEU A 137 2.31 -6.10 -6.04
C LEU A 137 3.79 -6.22 -6.45
N ASP A 138 4.15 -7.23 -7.26
CA ASP A 138 5.51 -7.38 -7.78
C ASP A 138 5.89 -6.21 -8.72
N ASP A 139 4.98 -5.79 -9.59
CA ASP A 139 5.19 -4.66 -10.51
C ASP A 139 5.30 -3.33 -9.77
N MET A 140 4.48 -3.13 -8.73
CA MET A 140 4.54 -1.95 -7.89
C MET A 140 5.85 -1.88 -7.11
N ASP A 141 6.30 -3.02 -6.57
CA ASP A 141 7.61 -3.12 -5.92
C ASP A 141 8.75 -2.77 -6.88
N ALA A 142 8.68 -3.27 -8.12
CA ALA A 142 9.65 -2.99 -9.16
C ALA A 142 9.64 -1.51 -9.59
N LEU A 143 8.47 -0.89 -9.77
CA LEU A 143 8.34 0.54 -10.05
C LEU A 143 9.06 1.38 -8.99
N LEU A 144 8.77 1.11 -7.73
CA LEU A 144 9.27 1.89 -6.60
C LEU A 144 10.79 1.71 -6.38
N SER A 145 11.37 0.62 -6.88
CA SER A 145 12.83 0.40 -6.82
C SER A 145 13.64 1.43 -7.62
N HIS A 146 13.00 2.15 -8.55
CA HIS A 146 13.63 3.18 -9.37
C HIS A 146 13.78 4.54 -8.67
N ARG A 147 13.20 4.70 -7.48
CA ARG A 147 13.28 5.93 -6.68
C ARG A 147 13.74 5.61 -5.26
N LYS A 148 14.91 6.14 -4.89
CA LYS A 148 15.51 5.94 -3.56
C LYS A 148 14.57 6.35 -2.40
N GLU A 149 13.69 7.32 -2.63
CA GLU A 149 12.73 7.83 -1.65
C GLU A 149 11.66 6.79 -1.27
N PHE A 150 11.37 5.87 -2.19
CA PHE A 150 10.39 4.80 -1.98
C PHE A 150 11.04 3.45 -1.68
N CYS A 151 12.30 3.43 -1.24
CA CYS A 151 13.01 2.19 -0.92
C CYS A 151 13.07 1.94 0.59
N PHE A 152 12.56 0.80 1.02
CA PHE A 152 12.70 0.31 2.40
C PHE A 152 14.16 0.19 2.84
N SER A 153 15.05 -0.17 1.92
CA SER A 153 16.48 -0.25 2.18
C SER A 153 17.08 1.07 2.65
N ARG A 154 16.58 2.22 2.17
CA ARG A 154 17.01 3.53 2.66
C ARG A 154 16.68 3.70 4.14
N TRP A 155 15.44 3.40 4.52
CA TRP A 155 14.97 3.51 5.90
C TRP A 155 15.81 2.66 6.86
N ILE A 156 16.12 1.43 6.47
CA ILE A 156 16.95 0.51 7.26
C ILE A 156 18.40 1.00 7.33
N ASN A 157 18.97 1.41 6.19
CA ASN A 157 20.36 1.90 6.16
C ASN A 157 20.53 3.19 6.95
N ASP A 158 19.55 4.10 6.93
CA ASP A 158 19.55 5.32 7.74
C ASP A 158 19.51 4.97 9.25
N ALA A 159 18.72 3.97 9.64
CA ALA A 159 18.70 3.47 11.01
C ALA A 159 20.03 2.83 11.42
N HIS A 160 20.63 2.01 10.54
CA HIS A 160 21.93 1.39 10.78
C HIS A 160 23.06 2.42 10.92
N ALA A 161 22.98 3.54 10.21
CA ALA A 161 24.00 4.61 10.26
C ALA A 161 24.05 5.35 11.61
N LEU A 162 22.99 5.22 12.42
CA LEU A 162 22.95 5.81 13.77
C LEU A 162 23.61 4.94 14.83
N ALA A 163 23.90 3.66 14.51
CA ALA A 163 24.43 2.70 15.47
C ALA A 163 25.93 2.89 15.70
N ALA A 164 26.35 2.86 16.95
CA ALA A 164 27.76 2.91 17.33
C ALA A 164 28.46 1.54 17.23
N ASP A 165 27.70 0.44 17.33
CA ASP A 165 28.21 -0.92 17.25
C ASP A 165 27.22 -1.89 16.61
N GLU A 166 27.62 -3.16 16.49
CA GLU A 166 26.83 -4.24 15.88
C GLU A 166 25.55 -4.58 16.69
N GLN A 167 25.58 -4.44 18.01
CA GLN A 167 24.44 -4.71 18.87
C GLN A 167 23.38 -3.61 18.70
N GLU A 168 23.79 -2.35 18.70
CA GLU A 168 22.90 -1.23 18.41
C GLU A 168 22.34 -1.31 17.00
N ARG A 169 23.14 -1.73 16.01
CA ARG A 169 22.68 -1.90 14.64
C ARG A 169 21.53 -2.89 14.54
N LYS A 170 21.61 -4.04 15.19
CA LYS A 170 20.53 -5.02 15.24
C LYS A 170 19.29 -4.48 15.97
N TYR A 171 19.51 -3.73 17.04
CA TYR A 171 18.43 -3.10 17.78
C TYR A 171 17.70 -2.03 16.94
N PHE A 172 18.44 -1.20 16.24
CA PHE A 172 17.86 -0.17 15.36
C PHE A 172 17.18 -0.77 14.14
N ASP A 173 17.71 -1.86 13.56
CA ASP A 173 17.03 -2.63 12.51
C ASP A 173 15.65 -3.12 12.98
N LEU A 174 15.59 -3.77 14.12
CA LEU A 174 14.34 -4.24 14.72
C LEU A 174 13.35 -3.10 14.96
N ASN A 175 13.82 -1.99 15.52
CA ASN A 175 12.98 -0.82 15.74
C ASN A 175 12.46 -0.22 14.45
N ALA A 176 13.31 -0.06 13.44
CA ALA A 176 12.95 0.48 12.14
C ALA A 176 11.89 -0.38 11.44
N ARG A 177 12.03 -1.71 11.49
CA ARG A 177 11.01 -2.64 10.98
C ARG A 177 9.72 -2.58 11.78
N THR A 178 9.82 -2.53 13.10
CA THR A 178 8.67 -2.46 14.00
C THR A 178 7.83 -1.22 13.74
N LEU A 179 8.44 -0.06 13.55
CA LEU A 179 7.74 1.20 13.25
C LEU A 179 6.93 1.14 11.96
N LEU A 180 7.37 0.38 10.97
CA LEU A 180 6.65 0.25 9.69
C LEU A 180 5.57 -0.82 9.71
N THR A 181 5.61 -1.77 10.65
CA THR A 181 4.77 -2.96 10.61
C THR A 181 3.95 -3.13 11.88
N GLN A 182 4.57 -3.51 12.99
CA GLN A 182 3.86 -3.81 14.25
C GLN A 182 3.61 -2.58 15.12
N TRP A 183 4.39 -1.53 14.97
CA TRP A 183 4.31 -0.26 15.68
C TRP A 183 4.24 -0.38 17.21
N GLY A 184 4.91 -1.30 17.83
CA GLY A 184 4.95 -1.41 19.29
C GLY A 184 4.94 -2.83 19.80
N ASP A 185 4.19 -3.10 20.86
CA ASP A 185 4.21 -4.41 21.56
C ASP A 185 3.88 -5.59 20.64
N ILE A 186 4.93 -6.30 20.26
CA ILE A 186 4.85 -7.53 19.47
C ILE A 186 4.13 -8.65 20.23
N ASN A 187 4.02 -8.59 21.54
CA ASN A 187 3.29 -9.54 22.37
C ASN A 187 1.78 -9.31 22.40
N GLY A 188 1.32 -8.17 21.88
CA GLY A 188 -0.10 -7.91 21.63
C GLY A 188 -0.93 -7.66 22.87
N THR A 189 -0.34 -7.10 23.91
CA THR A 189 -1.05 -6.74 25.16
C THR A 189 -1.73 -5.37 25.05
N THR A 190 -1.22 -4.49 24.19
CA THR A 190 -1.77 -3.16 23.95
C THR A 190 -2.60 -3.11 22.66
N TYR A 191 -3.32 -2.01 22.47
CA TYR A 191 -3.96 -1.67 21.20
C TYR A 191 -2.89 -1.67 20.11
N ALA A 192 -2.96 -2.67 19.23
CA ALA A 192 -1.94 -2.88 18.23
C ALA A 192 -2.09 -1.85 17.13
N LEU A 193 -1.12 -0.96 17.01
CA LEU A 193 -1.00 0.01 15.91
C LEU A 193 -0.37 -0.62 14.66
N TYR A 194 -0.53 -1.92 14.47
CA TYR A 194 0.06 -2.62 13.33
C TYR A 194 -0.39 -1.99 12.01
N ASP A 195 0.53 -1.92 11.06
CA ASP A 195 0.37 -1.30 9.76
C ASP A 195 -0.02 0.20 9.83
N TYR A 196 0.20 0.87 10.96
CA TYR A 196 -0.14 2.28 11.13
C TYR A 196 0.63 3.19 10.17
N ALA A 197 1.89 2.84 9.85
CA ALA A 197 2.70 3.60 8.91
C ALA A 197 2.28 3.39 7.45
N TRP A 198 1.67 2.27 7.11
CA TRP A 198 1.17 1.82 5.80
C TRP A 198 1.99 2.30 4.58
N ARG A 199 3.33 2.25 4.71
CA ARG A 199 4.24 2.69 3.65
C ARG A 199 4.27 1.68 2.50
N GLU A 200 3.97 2.15 1.30
CA GLU A 200 4.08 1.38 0.08
C GLU A 200 5.47 1.60 -0.51
N TRP A 201 6.46 0.87 -0.02
CA TRP A 201 7.85 0.98 -0.42
C TRP A 201 8.37 -0.30 -1.06
N ASN A 202 9.27 -0.16 -2.04
CA ASN A 202 10.03 -1.27 -2.60
C ASN A 202 10.61 -2.14 -1.48
N ARG A 203 10.64 -3.44 -1.66
CA ARG A 203 10.97 -4.49 -0.69
C ARG A 203 9.95 -4.69 0.41
N LEU A 204 9.42 -3.64 1.04
CA LEU A 204 8.35 -3.79 2.03
C LEU A 204 7.10 -4.40 1.39
N ILE A 205 6.77 -3.96 0.16
CA ILE A 205 5.68 -4.56 -0.60
C ILE A 205 5.97 -6.02 -0.89
N LYS A 206 7.13 -6.33 -1.47
CA LYS A 206 7.47 -7.68 -1.90
C LYS A 206 7.72 -8.65 -0.74
N GLU A 207 8.52 -8.24 0.23
CA GLU A 207 9.03 -9.12 1.29
C GLU A 207 8.03 -9.26 2.46
N TYR A 208 7.08 -8.33 2.61
CA TYR A 208 6.14 -8.33 3.71
C TYR A 208 4.67 -8.38 3.25
N TYR A 209 4.19 -7.38 2.51
CA TYR A 209 2.77 -7.33 2.16
C TYR A 209 2.37 -8.41 1.15
N ALA A 210 3.14 -8.62 0.08
CA ALA A 210 2.84 -9.63 -0.93
C ALA A 210 2.86 -11.04 -0.34
N VAL A 211 3.76 -11.32 0.59
CA VAL A 211 3.80 -12.62 1.29
C VAL A 211 2.51 -12.83 2.11
N ARG A 212 2.06 -11.82 2.86
CA ARG A 212 0.80 -11.88 3.62
C ARG A 212 -0.40 -12.15 2.71
N TRP A 213 -0.50 -11.44 1.58
CA TRP A 213 -1.56 -11.64 0.60
C TRP A 213 -1.47 -13.00 -0.09
N SER A 214 -0.26 -13.49 -0.42
CA SER A 214 -0.06 -14.84 -0.95
C SER A 214 -0.57 -15.91 0.01
N MET A 215 -0.24 -15.79 1.30
CA MET A 215 -0.75 -16.71 2.33
C MET A 215 -2.29 -16.68 2.40
N PHE A 216 -2.87 -15.49 2.30
CA PHE A 216 -4.32 -15.30 2.30
C PHE A 216 -4.98 -15.96 1.09
N TYR A 217 -4.51 -15.66 -0.13
CA TYR A 217 -5.08 -16.22 -1.35
C TYR A 217 -4.96 -17.74 -1.39
N LYS A 218 -3.78 -18.27 -1.06
CA LYS A 218 -3.58 -19.73 -0.96
C LYS A 218 -4.59 -20.38 0.00
N ARG A 219 -4.80 -19.76 1.15
CA ARG A 219 -5.74 -20.27 2.15
C ARG A 219 -7.18 -20.16 1.68
N ALA A 220 -7.57 -19.02 1.10
CA ALA A 220 -8.91 -18.80 0.58
C ALA A 220 -9.26 -19.81 -0.52
N ILE A 221 -8.37 -19.99 -1.50
CA ILE A 221 -8.53 -20.94 -2.61
C ILE A 221 -8.66 -22.37 -2.07
N ASN A 222 -7.74 -22.77 -1.19
CA ASN A 222 -7.79 -24.13 -0.58
C ASN A 222 -9.10 -24.39 0.16
N CYS A 223 -9.60 -23.39 0.91
CA CYS A 223 -10.87 -23.54 1.59
C CYS A 223 -12.05 -23.67 0.60
N LEU A 224 -12.03 -22.91 -0.49
CA LEU A 224 -13.08 -22.93 -1.50
C LEU A 224 -13.10 -24.27 -2.25
N GLU A 225 -11.94 -24.77 -2.68
CA GLU A 225 -11.79 -26.07 -3.37
C GLU A 225 -12.26 -27.24 -2.51
N ASN A 226 -11.93 -27.21 -1.22
CA ASN A 226 -12.30 -28.28 -0.28
C ASN A 226 -13.65 -28.05 0.40
N LYS A 227 -14.46 -27.09 -0.05
CA LYS A 227 -15.77 -26.72 0.52
C LYS A 227 -15.72 -26.45 2.02
N ARG A 228 -14.61 -25.90 2.51
CA ARG A 228 -14.39 -25.54 3.91
C ARG A 228 -14.71 -24.07 4.14
N LYS A 229 -15.21 -23.74 5.32
CA LYS A 229 -15.36 -22.33 5.71
C LYS A 229 -13.99 -21.69 5.93
N PHE A 230 -13.78 -20.56 5.28
CA PHE A 230 -12.63 -19.72 5.58
C PHE A 230 -13.05 -18.72 6.66
N PHE A 231 -12.62 -18.98 7.87
CA PHE A 231 -12.86 -18.08 8.98
C PHE A 231 -11.85 -16.93 8.92
N ILE A 232 -12.24 -15.91 8.23
CA ILE A 232 -11.65 -14.58 8.36
C ILE A 232 -12.74 -13.70 8.94
N LEU A 233 -12.34 -12.85 9.84
CA LEU A 233 -13.21 -11.80 10.28
C LEU A 233 -13.50 -10.90 9.07
N ASN A 234 -14.68 -11.06 8.50
CA ASN A 234 -15.31 -10.01 7.71
C ASN A 234 -15.66 -8.92 8.71
N GLY A 235 -14.64 -8.20 9.13
CA GLY A 235 -14.80 -7.35 10.27
C GLY A 235 -14.97 -5.90 9.89
N ASP A 236 -15.36 -5.16 10.83
CA ASP A 236 -15.55 -3.72 10.86
C ASP A 236 -14.24 -2.92 10.82
N GLY A 237 -13.30 -3.37 9.98
CA GLY A 237 -12.04 -2.70 9.69
C GLY A 237 -10.92 -2.98 10.69
N TYR A 238 -11.15 -2.81 11.96
CA TYR A 238 -10.13 -3.03 12.99
C TYR A 238 -10.34 -4.36 13.71
N VAL A 239 -9.49 -5.32 13.42
CA VAL A 239 -9.44 -6.57 14.17
C VAL A 239 -8.24 -6.51 15.09
N GLY A 240 -8.47 -6.27 16.36
CA GLY A 240 -7.42 -6.29 17.37
C GLY A 240 -6.60 -7.59 17.29
N ARG A 241 -5.28 -7.48 17.49
CA ARG A 241 -4.32 -8.61 17.40
C ARG A 241 -4.78 -9.86 18.15
N ARG A 242 -5.37 -9.69 19.34
CA ARG A 242 -5.87 -10.82 20.15
C ARG A 242 -6.97 -11.61 19.42
N ARG A 243 -7.91 -10.92 18.77
CA ARG A 243 -9.01 -11.58 18.04
C ARG A 243 -8.52 -12.20 16.75
N TYR A 244 -7.57 -11.58 16.06
CA TYR A 244 -6.97 -12.12 14.83
C TYR A 244 -6.22 -13.45 15.13
N ARG A 245 -5.48 -13.51 16.23
CA ARG A 245 -4.78 -14.73 16.68
C ARG A 245 -5.68 -15.88 17.10
N SER A 246 -6.97 -15.65 17.35
CA SER A 246 -7.90 -16.73 17.69
C SER A 246 -8.13 -17.70 16.51
N TYR A 247 -7.86 -17.27 15.28
CA TYR A 247 -8.02 -18.08 14.08
C TYR A 247 -6.69 -18.69 13.64
N LYS A 248 -6.77 -19.89 13.04
CA LYS A 248 -5.58 -20.60 12.54
C LYS A 248 -4.78 -19.73 11.56
N PHE A 249 -5.44 -19.13 10.59
CA PHE A 249 -4.80 -18.25 9.61
C PHE A 249 -4.13 -17.02 10.29
N GLY A 250 -4.80 -16.43 11.26
CA GLY A 250 -4.24 -15.30 12.00
C GLY A 250 -2.98 -15.67 12.80
N ARG A 251 -2.90 -16.89 13.32
CA ARG A 251 -1.68 -17.38 14.00
C ARG A 251 -0.54 -17.62 13.00
N GLU A 252 -0.85 -18.22 11.86
CA GLU A 252 0.14 -18.44 10.79
C GLU A 252 0.71 -17.13 10.27
N LEU A 253 -0.16 -16.13 10.04
CA LEU A 253 0.25 -14.81 9.61
C LEU A 253 1.08 -14.09 10.68
N ASN A 254 0.64 -14.13 11.94
CA ASN A 254 1.38 -13.51 13.03
C ASN A 254 2.77 -14.14 13.21
N LYS A 255 2.89 -15.46 13.02
CA LYS A 255 4.21 -16.10 13.03
C LYS A 255 5.11 -15.54 11.95
N PHE A 256 4.63 -15.44 10.72
CA PHE A 256 5.38 -14.84 9.62
C PHE A 256 5.79 -13.39 9.95
N GLU A 257 4.86 -12.58 10.45
CA GLU A 257 5.12 -11.18 10.81
C GLU A 257 6.23 -11.05 11.86
N LEU A 258 6.25 -11.92 12.85
CA LEU A 258 7.29 -11.96 13.90
C LEU A 258 8.62 -12.49 13.36
N ASP A 259 8.60 -13.54 12.55
CA ASP A 259 9.80 -14.08 11.91
C ASP A 259 10.48 -13.00 11.04
N TRP A 260 9.70 -12.27 10.24
CA TRP A 260 10.18 -11.19 9.39
C TRP A 260 10.78 -10.01 10.20
N LEU A 261 10.16 -9.65 11.34
CA LEU A 261 10.68 -8.62 12.24
C LEU A 261 12.05 -8.97 12.80
N ASN A 262 12.26 -10.24 13.17
CA ASN A 262 13.49 -10.70 13.79
C ASN A 262 14.57 -11.10 12.76
N GLU A 263 14.27 -11.03 11.48
CA GLU A 263 15.23 -11.32 10.41
C GLU A 263 16.12 -10.11 10.15
N TYR A 264 17.33 -10.10 10.70
CA TYR A 264 18.34 -9.09 10.38
C TYR A 264 18.83 -9.29 8.93
N LYS A 265 18.82 -8.22 8.14
CA LYS A 265 19.32 -8.22 6.77
C LYS A 265 20.08 -6.93 6.44
N GLU A 266 21.19 -7.09 5.77
CA GLU A 266 21.88 -5.97 5.11
C GLU A 266 21.22 -5.68 3.75
N TYR A 267 21.05 -4.40 3.44
CA TYR A 267 20.48 -3.97 2.17
C TYR A 267 21.45 -3.07 1.41
N PRO A 268 21.52 -3.21 0.07
CA PRO A 268 22.31 -2.28 -0.72
C PRO A 268 21.71 -0.87 -0.63
N GLN A 269 22.59 0.13 -0.76
CA GLN A 269 22.15 1.52 -0.84
C GLN A 269 21.27 1.72 -2.08
N PRO A 270 20.06 2.27 -1.94
CA PRO A 270 19.18 2.48 -3.05
C PRO A 270 19.66 3.63 -3.93
N LYS A 271 19.41 3.52 -5.22
CA LYS A 271 19.78 4.52 -6.22
C LYS A 271 18.56 4.88 -7.04
N THR A 272 18.42 6.15 -7.37
CA THR A 272 17.47 6.57 -8.40
C THR A 272 17.97 6.10 -9.78
N SER A 273 17.07 5.56 -10.58
CA SER A 273 17.37 5.03 -11.92
C SER A 273 16.27 5.45 -12.90
N ASP A 274 16.05 4.72 -13.99
CA ASP A 274 15.08 5.05 -15.04
C ASP A 274 13.63 5.05 -14.51
N THR A 275 13.25 6.12 -13.85
CA THR A 275 11.89 6.32 -13.32
C THR A 275 10.88 6.49 -14.46
N ILE A 276 11.21 7.26 -15.50
CA ILE A 276 10.30 7.55 -16.62
C ILE A 276 9.98 6.27 -17.41
N GLY A 277 11.01 5.54 -17.85
CA GLY A 277 10.81 4.31 -18.62
C GLY A 277 10.05 3.24 -17.83
N SER A 278 10.36 3.12 -16.54
CA SER A 278 9.64 2.24 -15.63
C SER A 278 8.17 2.65 -15.47
N SER A 279 7.90 3.94 -15.27
CA SER A 279 6.56 4.50 -15.16
C SER A 279 5.73 4.25 -16.42
N LYS A 280 6.28 4.54 -17.61
CA LYS A 280 5.64 4.25 -18.91
C LYS A 280 5.31 2.76 -19.07
N ARG A 281 6.24 1.88 -18.71
CA ARG A 281 6.05 0.42 -18.81
C ARG A 281 4.90 -0.07 -17.93
N PHE A 282 4.87 0.32 -16.67
CA PHE A 282 3.84 -0.16 -15.74
C PHE A 282 2.49 0.51 -15.97
N ALA A 283 2.47 1.79 -16.34
CA ALA A 283 1.23 2.44 -16.73
C ALA A 283 0.60 1.75 -17.95
N SER A 284 1.40 1.45 -18.99
CA SER A 284 0.94 0.71 -20.16
C SER A 284 0.44 -0.69 -19.82
N LYS A 285 1.21 -1.46 -19.03
CA LYS A 285 0.82 -2.82 -18.62
C LYS A 285 -0.52 -2.86 -17.89
N TRP A 286 -0.76 -1.88 -17.05
CA TRP A 286 -1.97 -1.80 -16.23
C TRP A 286 -3.05 -0.88 -16.81
N ASN A 287 -2.90 -0.37 -18.03
CA ASN A 287 -3.85 0.54 -18.70
C ASN A 287 -4.22 1.76 -17.83
N ILE A 288 -3.21 2.43 -17.32
CA ILE A 288 -3.33 3.69 -16.56
C ILE A 288 -3.14 4.87 -17.50
#